data_85aad377dbf2b85e295d198ae6134db6
#
_entry.id   85aad377dbf2b85e295d198ae6134db6
#
_cell.length_a   1.000
_cell.length_b   1.000
_cell.length_c   1.000
_cell.angle_alpha   90.00
_cell.angle_beta   90.00
_cell.angle_gamma   90.00
#
_symmetry.space_group_name_H-M   'P 1'
#
loop_
_entity.id
_entity.type
_entity.pdbx_description
1 polymer ?
#
loop_
_entity_poly.entity_id
_entity_poly.type
_entity_poly.pdbx_seq_one_letter_code
_entity_poly.pdbx_strand_id
1 'polypeptide(L)'
;MNLSILQNFKPEHLKMDPFPHIHIPQVLPWELYKSLEEEYPEDHMLNGETLGFGDKRYQQKDWDYSFITPLWKAFADFHTSKSFKDEVVQVLSEAIKSHYGDRLHVKYARSLVKLRYDAEPVDAMKMEMQFVINAIDSQHIRTPHVDQARELFALLFYFKKFTDKGNDGGLNVYKKKTKGQWRRQGGGREALPEDIKVVGHIPYTKNTLVAFLNTVDSIHGVTPRDNPTTVRRYVNIDCHVQEKLFKFGEDI
;
A
#
# COMPACT_ATOMS: atom_id res chain seq x y z
N MET A 1 24.14 3.75 -2.63
CA MET A 1 23.26 2.55 -2.64
C MET A 1 21.90 3.00 -3.14
N ASN A 2 21.30 2.31 -4.12
CA ASN A 2 19.93 2.61 -4.57
C ASN A 2 18.94 1.92 -3.63
N LEU A 3 18.09 2.70 -2.96
CA LEU A 3 17.09 2.20 -2.01
C LEU A 3 15.71 2.03 -2.65
N SER A 4 15.49 2.52 -3.88
CA SER A 4 14.16 2.53 -4.50
C SER A 4 13.61 1.11 -4.68
N ILE A 5 12.40 0.90 -4.17
CA ILE A 5 11.63 -0.35 -4.44
C ILE A 5 11.05 -0.39 -5.86
N LEU A 6 11.29 0.63 -6.66
CA LEU A 6 10.94 0.68 -8.09
C LEU A 6 12.15 0.49 -9.02
N GLN A 7 13.37 0.32 -8.47
CA GLN A 7 14.59 0.23 -9.27
C GLN A 7 14.59 -0.89 -10.33
N ASN A 8 13.80 -1.95 -10.10
CA ASN A 8 13.62 -3.06 -11.03
C ASN A 8 12.27 -3.01 -11.77
N PHE A 9 11.58 -1.87 -11.73
CA PHE A 9 10.33 -1.70 -12.46
C PHE A 9 10.56 -1.83 -13.97
N LYS A 10 9.62 -2.50 -14.62
CA LYS A 10 9.51 -2.60 -16.09
C LYS A 10 8.06 -2.39 -16.48
N PRO A 11 7.78 -1.87 -17.69
CA PRO A 11 6.41 -1.60 -18.13
C PRO A 11 5.45 -2.80 -18.02
N GLU A 12 5.95 -4.01 -18.25
CA GLU A 12 5.15 -5.24 -18.13
C GLU A 12 4.69 -5.58 -16.70
N HIS A 13 5.29 -4.96 -15.68
CA HIS A 13 4.84 -5.11 -14.29
C HIS A 13 3.54 -4.35 -14.01
N LEU A 14 3.22 -3.31 -14.79
CA LEU A 14 1.99 -2.55 -14.66
C LEU A 14 0.87 -3.21 -15.45
N LYS A 15 -0.18 -3.62 -14.76
CA LYS A 15 -1.42 -4.13 -15.35
C LYS A 15 -2.53 -3.11 -15.16
N MET A 16 -3.30 -2.83 -16.21
CA MET A 16 -4.38 -1.84 -16.17
C MET A 16 -5.74 -2.45 -15.84
N ASP A 17 -5.95 -3.75 -16.06
CA ASP A 17 -7.21 -4.47 -15.77
C ASP A 17 -7.04 -5.38 -14.55
N PRO A 18 -7.98 -5.39 -13.61
CA PRO A 18 -9.24 -4.64 -13.53
C PRO A 18 -9.08 -3.18 -13.07
N PHE A 19 -7.96 -2.84 -12.50
CA PHE A 19 -7.51 -1.51 -12.11
C PHE A 19 -5.99 -1.44 -12.20
N PRO A 20 -5.39 -0.25 -12.28
CA PRO A 20 -3.94 -0.12 -12.39
C PRO A 20 -3.22 -0.68 -11.15
N HIS A 21 -2.46 -1.75 -11.33
CA HIS A 21 -1.67 -2.37 -10.26
C HIS A 21 -0.34 -2.91 -10.78
N ILE A 22 0.63 -3.00 -9.88
CA ILE A 22 2.00 -3.43 -10.14
C ILE A 22 2.30 -4.63 -9.26
N HIS A 23 3.00 -5.61 -9.83
CA HIS A 23 3.60 -6.71 -9.09
C HIS A 23 5.06 -6.89 -9.52
N ILE A 24 5.99 -6.69 -8.60
CA ILE A 24 7.42 -6.87 -8.86
C ILE A 24 7.96 -7.89 -7.83
N PRO A 25 8.37 -9.07 -8.25
CA PRO A 25 9.15 -9.98 -7.41
C PRO A 25 10.63 -9.54 -7.38
N GLN A 26 11.34 -9.87 -6.31
CA GLN A 26 12.78 -9.58 -6.17
C GLN A 26 13.13 -8.10 -6.41
N VAL A 27 12.42 -7.25 -5.70
CA VAL A 27 12.43 -5.78 -5.85
C VAL A 27 13.81 -5.18 -5.59
N LEU A 28 14.43 -5.57 -4.46
CA LEU A 28 15.74 -5.08 -4.04
C LEU A 28 16.85 -6.10 -4.32
N PRO A 29 18.11 -5.64 -4.45
CA PRO A 29 19.25 -6.54 -4.36
C PRO A 29 19.16 -7.39 -3.08
N TRP A 30 19.48 -8.67 -3.20
CA TRP A 30 19.25 -9.64 -2.14
C TRP A 30 19.90 -9.26 -0.80
N GLU A 31 21.13 -8.78 -0.83
CA GLU A 31 21.86 -8.39 0.39
C GLU A 31 21.19 -7.21 1.09
N LEU A 32 20.71 -6.23 0.33
CA LEU A 32 19.98 -5.10 0.90
C LEU A 32 18.64 -5.54 1.52
N TYR A 33 17.89 -6.39 0.79
CA TYR A 33 16.64 -6.93 1.32
C TYR A 33 16.86 -7.73 2.61
N LYS A 34 17.89 -8.57 2.63
CA LYS A 34 18.26 -9.38 3.79
C LYS A 34 18.59 -8.52 5.00
N SER A 35 19.41 -7.48 4.83
CA SER A 35 19.72 -6.55 5.92
C SER A 35 18.47 -5.86 6.46
N LEU A 36 17.58 -5.39 5.58
CA LEU A 36 16.30 -4.79 5.99
C LEU A 36 15.38 -5.81 6.68
N GLU A 37 15.38 -7.07 6.26
CA GLU A 37 14.58 -8.14 6.86
C GLU A 37 15.07 -8.50 8.26
N GLU A 38 16.38 -8.62 8.44
CA GLU A 38 17.03 -8.91 9.73
C GLU A 38 16.83 -7.76 10.72
N GLU A 39 16.89 -6.53 10.24
CA GLU A 39 16.72 -5.31 11.05
C GLU A 39 15.25 -4.83 11.13
N TYR A 40 14.28 -5.60 10.59
CA TYR A 40 12.88 -5.21 10.63
C TYR A 40 12.42 -5.06 12.09
N PRO A 41 11.86 -3.89 12.50
CA PRO A 41 11.48 -3.66 13.88
C PRO A 41 10.52 -4.72 14.41
N GLU A 42 10.76 -5.18 15.64
CA GLU A 42 9.84 -6.07 16.31
C GLU A 42 8.69 -5.31 16.97
N ASP A 43 7.61 -6.01 17.22
CA ASP A 43 6.37 -5.44 17.74
C ASP A 43 6.54 -4.62 19.04
N HIS A 44 7.42 -5.07 19.93
CA HIS A 44 7.70 -4.38 21.19
C HIS A 44 8.54 -3.10 21.04
N MET A 45 9.17 -2.89 19.89
CA MET A 45 9.99 -1.70 19.59
C MET A 45 9.16 -0.56 18.99
N LEU A 46 7.89 -0.80 18.75
CA LEU A 46 7.01 0.10 18.04
C LEU A 46 5.81 0.43 18.93
N ASN A 47 5.62 1.72 19.22
CA ASN A 47 4.49 2.22 19.99
C ASN A 47 3.29 2.46 19.03
N GLY A 48 2.53 1.43 18.70
CA GLY A 48 1.43 1.54 17.77
C GLY A 48 0.08 1.12 18.34
N GLU A 49 -0.98 1.63 17.74
CA GLU A 49 -2.34 1.18 18.04
C GLU A 49 -2.63 -0.13 17.32
N THR A 50 -3.23 -1.06 18.03
CA THR A 50 -3.81 -2.26 17.42
C THR A 50 -5.10 -1.85 16.72
N LEU A 51 -5.12 -1.92 15.39
CA LEU A 51 -6.35 -1.76 14.64
C LEU A 51 -7.23 -2.99 14.83
N GLY A 52 -8.56 -2.80 14.81
CA GLY A 52 -9.58 -3.78 15.22
C GLY A 52 -9.61 -5.14 14.51
N PHE A 53 -8.60 -5.47 13.74
CA PHE A 53 -8.47 -6.74 13.01
C PHE A 53 -7.16 -7.49 13.32
N GLY A 54 -6.48 -7.18 14.43
CA GLY A 54 -5.18 -7.79 14.75
C GLY A 54 -4.00 -7.23 13.94
N ASP A 55 -4.23 -6.24 13.08
CA ASP A 55 -3.18 -5.49 12.42
C ASP A 55 -2.60 -4.46 13.36
N LYS A 56 -1.31 -4.53 13.60
CA LYS A 56 -0.57 -3.46 14.24
C LYS A 56 0.08 -2.63 13.16
N ARG A 57 -0.27 -1.36 13.10
CA ARG A 57 0.28 -0.38 12.17
C ARG A 57 1.01 0.71 12.94
N TYR A 58 2.23 0.97 12.50
CA TYR A 58 3.15 1.90 13.15
C TYR A 58 3.53 2.98 12.16
N GLN A 59 2.87 4.14 12.26
CA GLN A 59 3.18 5.31 11.45
C GLN A 59 4.51 5.92 11.89
N GLN A 60 5.20 6.62 11.00
CA GLN A 60 6.49 7.26 11.31
C GLN A 60 6.45 8.18 12.54
N LYS A 61 5.32 8.86 12.79
CA LYS A 61 5.13 9.71 13.97
C LYS A 61 5.13 8.93 15.30
N ASP A 62 4.83 7.63 15.25
CA ASP A 62 4.71 6.74 16.41
C ASP A 62 5.98 5.91 16.62
N TRP A 63 7.02 6.11 15.80
CA TRP A 63 8.26 5.37 15.90
C TRP A 63 9.13 5.90 17.06
N ASP A 64 9.61 4.98 17.89
CA ASP A 64 10.74 5.27 18.73
C ASP A 64 12.03 5.13 17.91
N TYR A 65 12.57 6.26 17.46
CA TYR A 65 13.76 6.30 16.61
C TYR A 65 15.02 5.75 17.30
N SER A 66 15.00 5.48 18.60
CA SER A 66 16.10 4.78 19.28
C SER A 66 16.21 3.31 18.86
N PHE A 67 15.11 2.71 18.42
CA PHE A 67 15.04 1.33 17.94
C PHE A 67 15.08 1.21 16.41
N ILE A 68 14.90 2.31 15.68
CA ILE A 68 14.96 2.29 14.23
C ILE A 68 16.42 2.40 13.77
N THR A 69 16.91 1.39 13.10
CA THR A 69 18.30 1.37 12.64
C THR A 69 18.57 2.45 11.59
N PRO A 70 19.85 2.87 11.41
CA PRO A 70 20.21 3.83 10.38
C PRO A 70 19.78 3.40 8.97
N LEU A 71 19.79 2.10 8.67
CA LEU A 71 19.36 1.57 7.39
C LEU A 71 17.86 1.77 7.18
N TRP A 72 17.03 1.42 8.17
CA TRP A 72 15.59 1.64 8.10
C TRP A 72 15.22 3.11 8.07
N LYS A 73 15.97 3.96 8.79
CA LYS A 73 15.77 5.40 8.73
C LYS A 73 16.05 5.93 7.32
N ALA A 74 17.18 5.55 6.73
CA ALA A 74 17.51 5.96 5.36
C ALA A 74 16.49 5.45 4.34
N PHE A 75 16.00 4.21 4.52
CA PHE A 75 14.96 3.62 3.68
C PHE A 75 13.64 4.41 3.78
N ALA A 76 13.21 4.74 5.00
CA ALA A 76 11.99 5.51 5.22
C ALA A 76 12.10 6.95 4.69
N ASP A 77 13.20 7.63 4.99
CA ASP A 77 13.45 9.00 4.51
C ASP A 77 13.44 9.07 2.98
N PHE A 78 14.00 8.06 2.30
CA PHE A 78 13.94 7.97 0.85
C PHE A 78 12.51 7.77 0.35
N HIS A 79 11.78 6.77 0.88
CA HIS A 79 10.47 6.39 0.38
C HIS A 79 9.33 7.36 0.77
N THR A 80 9.60 8.30 1.68
CA THR A 80 8.69 9.40 1.99
C THR A 80 9.12 10.73 1.36
N SER A 81 10.21 10.71 0.57
CA SER A 81 10.73 11.90 -0.09
C SER A 81 9.90 12.31 -1.32
N LYS A 82 10.06 13.57 -1.71
CA LYS A 82 9.51 14.08 -2.98
C LYS A 82 10.05 13.31 -4.18
N SER A 83 11.34 12.94 -4.15
CA SER A 83 11.98 12.22 -5.25
C SER A 83 11.33 10.87 -5.50
N PHE A 84 11.09 10.09 -4.46
CA PHE A 84 10.41 8.80 -4.59
C PHE A 84 8.94 8.96 -5.00
N LYS A 85 8.23 9.96 -4.45
CA LYS A 85 6.89 10.29 -4.91
C LYS A 85 6.85 10.55 -6.41
N ASP A 86 7.80 11.37 -6.92
CA ASP A 86 7.87 11.70 -8.35
C ASP A 86 8.14 10.44 -9.19
N GLU A 87 8.98 9.52 -8.70
CA GLU A 87 9.24 8.22 -9.33
C GLU A 87 7.95 7.38 -9.45
N VAL A 88 7.16 7.26 -8.37
CA VAL A 88 5.89 6.53 -8.39
C VAL A 88 4.89 7.19 -9.35
N VAL A 89 4.76 8.52 -9.31
CA VAL A 89 3.88 9.27 -10.21
C VAL A 89 4.28 9.08 -11.67
N GLN A 90 5.58 9.03 -11.97
CA GLN A 90 6.06 8.76 -13.32
C GLN A 90 5.69 7.35 -13.78
N VAL A 91 5.89 6.35 -12.93
CA VAL A 91 5.54 4.94 -13.21
C VAL A 91 4.03 4.78 -13.44
N LEU A 92 3.20 5.48 -12.68
CA LEU A 92 1.74 5.43 -12.77
C LEU A 92 1.14 6.52 -13.69
N SER A 93 1.95 7.27 -14.43
CA SER A 93 1.49 8.48 -15.15
C SER A 93 0.35 8.22 -16.12
N GLU A 94 0.42 7.17 -16.93
CA GLU A 94 -0.64 6.80 -17.86
C GLU A 94 -1.93 6.38 -17.13
N ALA A 95 -1.80 5.64 -16.05
CA ALA A 95 -2.91 5.23 -15.21
C ALA A 95 -3.59 6.43 -14.54
N ILE A 96 -2.79 7.34 -13.98
CA ILE A 96 -3.27 8.60 -13.38
C ILE A 96 -4.01 9.42 -14.43
N LYS A 97 -3.43 9.59 -15.61
CA LYS A 97 -4.05 10.34 -16.71
C LYS A 97 -5.37 9.70 -17.17
N SER A 98 -5.40 8.38 -17.29
CA SER A 98 -6.59 7.64 -17.71
C SER A 98 -7.77 7.76 -16.73
N HIS A 99 -7.50 7.74 -15.42
CA HIS A 99 -8.54 7.73 -14.38
C HIS A 99 -8.90 9.12 -13.87
N TYR A 100 -7.93 10.02 -13.81
CA TYR A 100 -8.09 11.33 -13.19
C TYR A 100 -7.94 12.49 -14.17
N GLY A 101 -7.40 12.25 -15.38
CA GLY A 101 -7.20 13.25 -16.42
C GLY A 101 -6.41 14.45 -15.90
N ASP A 102 -6.65 15.60 -16.51
CA ASP A 102 -6.01 16.87 -16.13
C ASP A 102 -6.46 17.40 -14.77
N ARG A 103 -7.50 16.82 -14.16
CA ARG A 103 -7.98 17.25 -12.84
C ARG A 103 -6.92 17.13 -11.76
N LEU A 104 -6.07 16.12 -11.84
CA LEU A 104 -4.96 15.95 -10.91
C LEU A 104 -3.91 17.04 -11.12
N HIS A 105 -3.48 17.29 -12.34
CA HIS A 105 -2.51 18.34 -12.65
C HIS A 105 -2.99 19.74 -12.25
N VAL A 106 -4.25 20.09 -12.55
CA VAL A 106 -4.81 21.38 -12.18
C VAL A 106 -4.96 21.54 -10.66
N LYS A 107 -5.32 20.46 -9.97
CA LYS A 107 -5.40 20.46 -8.50
C LYS A 107 -4.03 20.49 -7.86
N TYR A 108 -3.02 19.85 -8.40
CA TYR A 108 -1.66 19.92 -7.89
C TYR A 108 -1.06 21.32 -8.02
N ALA A 109 -1.22 21.98 -9.13
CA ALA A 109 -0.74 23.35 -9.31
C ALA A 109 -1.44 24.36 -8.39
N ARG A 110 -2.70 24.11 -8.00
CA ARG A 110 -3.49 24.98 -7.12
C ARG A 110 -3.42 24.59 -5.64
N SER A 111 -3.12 23.36 -5.30
CA SER A 111 -3.13 22.86 -3.93
C SER A 111 -1.77 22.88 -3.24
N LEU A 112 -0.81 23.60 -3.77
CA LEU A 112 0.40 24.02 -3.03
C LEU A 112 0.07 24.81 -1.73
N VAL A 113 -1.21 24.98 -1.42
CA VAL A 113 -1.69 25.72 -0.26
C VAL A 113 -2.24 24.76 0.78
N LYS A 114 -1.44 24.48 1.80
CA LYS A 114 -1.80 23.97 3.13
C LYS A 114 -2.30 22.53 3.16
N LEU A 115 -1.37 21.61 3.33
CA LEU A 115 -1.65 20.36 4.03
C LEU A 115 -2.08 20.70 5.47
N ARG A 116 -3.08 19.98 5.95
CA ARG A 116 -3.78 20.23 7.23
C ARG A 116 -2.89 20.13 8.47
N TYR A 117 -1.61 19.76 8.31
CA TYR A 117 -0.73 19.44 9.43
C TYR A 117 0.59 20.21 9.47
N ASP A 118 0.97 20.95 8.41
CA ASP A 118 2.22 21.70 8.39
C ASP A 118 2.05 23.07 7.73
N ALA A 119 2.69 24.07 8.31
CA ALA A 119 2.62 25.47 7.88
C ALA A 119 3.42 25.80 6.62
N GLU A 120 4.12 24.85 6.02
CA GLU A 120 4.93 25.04 4.83
C GLU A 120 4.14 24.68 3.56
N PRO A 121 4.36 25.38 2.44
CA PRO A 121 3.77 25.04 1.16
C PRO A 121 4.41 23.73 0.65
N VAL A 122 3.84 22.63 1.11
CA VAL A 122 4.23 21.30 0.68
C VAL A 122 3.45 20.97 -0.59
N ASP A 123 4.10 20.32 -1.54
CA ASP A 123 3.49 19.57 -2.60
C ASP A 123 2.22 18.88 -2.08
N ALA A 124 1.09 19.02 -2.75
CA ALA A 124 -0.24 18.58 -2.28
C ALA A 124 -0.35 17.09 -1.94
N MET A 125 0.71 16.34 -2.19
CA MET A 125 0.83 14.92 -1.86
C MET A 125 1.69 14.75 -0.60
N LYS A 126 1.15 14.04 0.38
CA LYS A 126 1.90 13.59 1.55
C LYS A 126 2.21 12.11 1.39
N MET A 127 3.50 11.78 1.42
CA MET A 127 3.96 10.40 1.53
C MET A 127 4.04 9.99 3.00
N GLU A 128 3.64 8.77 3.30
CA GLU A 128 3.74 8.16 4.62
C GLU A 128 4.22 6.71 4.48
N MET A 129 5.05 6.28 5.42
CA MET A 129 5.49 4.88 5.51
C MET A 129 5.08 4.30 6.86
N GLN A 130 4.58 3.08 6.85
CA GLN A 130 4.13 2.36 8.04
C GLN A 130 4.78 0.98 8.08
N PHE A 131 5.26 0.57 9.24
CA PHE A 131 5.49 -0.86 9.49
C PHE A 131 4.17 -1.51 9.82
N VAL A 132 3.92 -2.69 9.26
CA VAL A 132 2.70 -3.46 9.53
C VAL A 132 3.06 -4.88 9.96
N ILE A 133 2.54 -5.27 11.11
CA ILE A 133 2.77 -6.60 11.70
C ILE A 133 1.41 -7.23 12.02
N ASN A 134 1.15 -8.39 11.42
CA ASN A 134 -0.02 -9.21 11.74
C ASN A 134 0.40 -10.39 12.61
N ALA A 135 -0.33 -10.66 13.69
CA ALA A 135 -0.05 -11.78 14.58
C ALA A 135 -0.15 -13.14 13.86
N ILE A 136 0.54 -14.15 14.39
CA ILE A 136 0.55 -15.50 13.82
C ILE A 136 -0.86 -16.11 13.77
N ASP A 137 -1.59 -15.97 14.86
CA ASP A 137 -2.92 -16.52 15.08
C ASP A 137 -4.04 -15.64 14.51
N SER A 138 -3.67 -14.49 13.94
CA SER A 138 -4.68 -13.66 13.30
C SER A 138 -5.23 -14.39 12.08
N GLN A 139 -6.45 -14.85 12.20
CA GLN A 139 -7.30 -15.28 11.08
C GLN A 139 -7.63 -14.08 10.18
N HIS A 140 -6.72 -13.10 10.15
CA HIS A 140 -7.02 -11.81 9.57
C HIS A 140 -7.13 -11.92 8.07
N ILE A 141 -8.35 -11.80 7.64
CA ILE A 141 -8.71 -11.55 6.26
C ILE A 141 -9.00 -10.06 6.16
N ARG A 142 -8.26 -9.36 5.35
CA ARG A 142 -8.75 -8.05 4.94
C ARG A 142 -9.80 -8.26 3.87
N THR A 143 -11.05 -8.05 4.24
CA THR A 143 -12.20 -8.17 3.33
C THR A 143 -11.99 -7.35 2.06
N PRO A 144 -12.62 -7.72 0.94
CA PRO A 144 -12.52 -6.94 -0.30
C PRO A 144 -12.99 -5.50 -0.07
N HIS A 145 -12.13 -4.55 -0.35
CA HIS A 145 -12.36 -3.13 -0.10
C HIS A 145 -11.60 -2.26 -1.09
N VAL A 146 -11.93 -0.99 -1.08
CA VAL A 146 -11.17 0.10 -1.73
C VAL A 146 -10.59 0.98 -0.65
N ASP A 147 -9.38 1.50 -0.83
CA ASP A 147 -8.74 2.39 0.12
C ASP A 147 -9.45 3.75 0.22
N GLN A 148 -9.04 4.59 1.16
CA GLN A 148 -9.67 5.88 1.36
C GLN A 148 -9.57 6.74 0.09
N ALA A 149 -10.65 7.44 -0.23
CA ALA A 149 -10.70 8.29 -1.43
C ALA A 149 -9.68 9.45 -1.44
N ARG A 150 -8.92 9.62 -0.39
CA ARG A 150 -7.81 10.58 -0.30
C ARG A 150 -6.44 9.95 -0.49
N GLU A 151 -6.36 8.66 -0.60
CA GLU A 151 -5.14 7.94 -0.95
C GLU A 151 -5.06 7.87 -2.47
N LEU A 152 -3.95 8.35 -3.05
CA LEU A 152 -3.75 8.32 -4.50
C LEU A 152 -3.23 6.96 -4.94
N PHE A 153 -2.29 6.42 -4.19
CA PHE A 153 -1.72 5.10 -4.42
C PHE A 153 -1.24 4.49 -3.10
N ALA A 154 -1.14 3.19 -3.08
CA ALA A 154 -0.54 2.41 -2.01
C ALA A 154 0.49 1.43 -2.56
N LEU A 155 1.59 1.25 -1.82
CA LEU A 155 2.65 0.31 -2.10
C LEU A 155 2.85 -0.59 -0.89
N LEU A 156 2.71 -1.90 -1.08
CA LEU A 156 2.93 -2.91 -0.04
C LEU A 156 4.22 -3.67 -0.37
N PHE A 157 5.25 -3.46 0.41
CA PHE A 157 6.51 -4.17 0.25
C PHE A 157 6.63 -5.27 1.30
N TYR A 158 6.64 -6.54 0.86
CA TYR A 158 6.54 -7.71 1.72
C TYR A 158 7.87 -8.12 2.34
N PHE A 159 7.86 -8.32 3.67
CA PHE A 159 8.97 -8.78 4.48
C PHE A 159 8.67 -10.15 5.13
N LYS A 160 8.32 -11.15 4.31
CA LYS A 160 8.12 -12.51 4.80
C LYS A 160 9.41 -13.04 5.41
N LYS A 161 9.37 -13.49 6.69
CA LYS A 161 10.56 -14.04 7.38
C LYS A 161 11.12 -15.25 6.63
N PHE A 162 12.44 -15.41 6.67
CA PHE A 162 13.10 -16.58 6.05
C PHE A 162 12.64 -17.90 6.66
N THR A 163 12.29 -17.88 7.93
CA THR A 163 11.82 -19.04 8.69
C THR A 163 10.34 -19.34 8.53
N ASP A 164 9.56 -18.44 7.88
CA ASP A 164 8.13 -18.63 7.73
C ASP A 164 7.79 -19.69 6.67
N LYS A 165 7.20 -20.76 7.13
CA LYS A 165 6.75 -21.89 6.29
C LYS A 165 5.29 -21.77 5.84
N GLY A 166 4.56 -20.79 6.39
CA GLY A 166 3.16 -20.57 6.04
C GLY A 166 2.98 -20.18 4.57
N ASN A 167 1.87 -20.61 4.02
CA ASN A 167 1.43 -20.25 2.67
C ASN A 167 0.38 -19.14 2.73
N ASP A 168 0.12 -18.54 1.56
CA ASP A 168 -0.88 -17.51 1.36
C ASP A 168 -0.69 -16.24 2.21
N GLY A 169 -1.73 -15.48 2.51
CA GLY A 169 -1.63 -14.15 3.10
C GLY A 169 -1.30 -13.07 2.07
N GLY A 170 -1.48 -13.40 0.79
CA GLY A 170 -1.26 -12.51 -0.34
C GLY A 170 -2.43 -11.57 -0.62
N LEU A 171 -2.29 -10.78 -1.66
CA LEU A 171 -3.31 -9.81 -2.07
C LEU A 171 -4.15 -10.38 -3.21
N ASN A 172 -5.45 -10.43 -3.01
CA ASN A 172 -6.40 -10.69 -4.10
C ASN A 172 -6.76 -9.40 -4.82
N VAL A 173 -6.82 -9.49 -6.13
CA VAL A 173 -7.31 -8.47 -7.05
C VAL A 173 -8.71 -8.87 -7.50
N TYR A 174 -9.69 -7.98 -7.32
CA TYR A 174 -11.08 -8.24 -7.64
C TYR A 174 -11.56 -7.41 -8.82
N LYS A 175 -12.55 -7.94 -9.54
CA LYS A 175 -13.27 -7.26 -10.62
C LYS A 175 -14.76 -7.32 -10.34
N LYS A 176 -15.47 -6.26 -10.67
CA LYS A 176 -16.93 -6.23 -10.65
C LYS A 176 -17.51 -7.30 -11.58
N LYS A 177 -18.58 -7.97 -11.14
CA LYS A 177 -19.30 -8.97 -11.97
C LYS A 177 -20.18 -8.32 -13.03
N THR A 178 -20.68 -7.11 -12.78
CA THR A 178 -21.57 -6.38 -13.65
C THR A 178 -21.00 -5.04 -14.07
N LYS A 179 -21.49 -4.49 -15.19
CA LYS A 179 -21.21 -3.09 -15.55
C LYS A 179 -22.00 -2.19 -14.60
N GLY A 180 -21.33 -1.33 -13.89
CA GLY A 180 -21.93 -0.43 -12.91
C GLY A 180 -21.09 -0.27 -11.67
N GLN A 181 -21.69 0.28 -10.62
CA GLN A 181 -21.03 0.42 -9.33
C GLN A 181 -21.23 -0.87 -8.52
N TRP A 182 -20.22 -1.22 -7.74
CA TRP A 182 -20.34 -2.26 -6.72
C TRP A 182 -21.01 -1.66 -5.47
N ARG A 183 -21.74 -2.49 -4.74
CA ARG A 183 -22.42 -2.07 -3.52
C ARG A 183 -21.46 -2.15 -2.34
N ARG A 184 -21.59 -1.21 -1.41
CA ARG A 184 -20.80 -1.16 -0.19
C ARG A 184 -21.48 -1.93 0.92
N GLN A 185 -20.69 -2.64 1.71
CA GLN A 185 -21.17 -3.30 2.91
C GLN A 185 -21.24 -2.28 4.06
N GLY A 186 -22.42 -2.06 4.61
CA GLY A 186 -22.62 -1.25 5.81
C GLY A 186 -22.20 0.21 5.70
N GLY A 187 -22.22 0.82 4.50
CA GLY A 187 -21.79 2.20 4.29
C GLY A 187 -20.26 2.43 4.37
N GLY A 188 -19.50 1.36 4.57
CA GLY A 188 -18.04 1.36 4.64
C GLY A 188 -17.35 1.40 3.28
N ARG A 189 -16.14 0.84 3.20
CA ARG A 189 -15.33 0.72 1.99
C ARG A 189 -15.30 -0.71 1.45
N GLU A 190 -15.93 -1.61 2.14
CA GLU A 190 -15.96 -3.04 1.85
C GLU A 190 -16.97 -3.33 0.75
N ALA A 191 -16.55 -4.10 -0.26
CA ALA A 191 -17.40 -4.54 -1.35
C ALA A 191 -18.20 -5.78 -0.96
N LEU A 192 -19.45 -5.86 -1.42
CA LEU A 192 -20.27 -7.06 -1.24
C LEU A 192 -19.70 -8.23 -2.08
N PRO A 193 -19.48 -9.41 -1.49
CA PRO A 193 -18.88 -10.56 -2.18
C PRO A 193 -19.66 -11.00 -3.44
N GLU A 194 -20.98 -10.85 -3.42
CA GLU A 194 -21.83 -11.18 -4.57
C GLU A 194 -21.62 -10.26 -5.77
N ASP A 195 -21.11 -9.03 -5.61
CA ASP A 195 -20.89 -8.06 -6.67
C ASP A 195 -19.53 -8.19 -7.34
N ILE A 196 -18.62 -8.96 -6.77
CA ILE A 196 -17.23 -9.04 -7.19
C ILE A 196 -16.78 -10.49 -7.42
N LYS A 197 -15.68 -10.64 -8.13
CA LYS A 197 -14.98 -11.93 -8.31
C LYS A 197 -13.47 -11.71 -8.27
N VAL A 198 -12.75 -12.68 -7.73
CA VAL A 198 -11.28 -12.73 -7.80
C VAL A 198 -10.85 -12.92 -9.26
N VAL A 199 -9.91 -12.11 -9.72
CA VAL A 199 -9.33 -12.21 -11.08
C VAL A 199 -7.80 -12.27 -11.04
N GLY A 200 -7.19 -12.04 -9.89
CA GLY A 200 -5.76 -12.15 -9.69
C GLY A 200 -5.42 -12.39 -8.23
N HIS A 201 -4.27 -12.99 -8.02
CA HIS A 201 -3.70 -13.22 -6.70
C HIS A 201 -2.20 -12.94 -6.75
N ILE A 202 -1.72 -12.15 -5.81
CA ILE A 202 -0.29 -11.85 -5.64
C ILE A 202 0.14 -12.46 -4.31
N PRO A 203 1.00 -13.49 -4.32
CA PRO A 203 1.34 -14.21 -3.11
C PRO A 203 2.17 -13.35 -2.14
N TYR A 204 2.02 -13.59 -0.83
CA TYR A 204 2.87 -13.00 0.18
C TYR A 204 4.24 -13.70 0.17
N THR A 205 5.16 -13.16 -0.59
CA THR A 205 6.52 -13.69 -0.75
C THR A 205 7.59 -12.66 -0.38
N LYS A 206 8.79 -13.15 -0.11
CA LYS A 206 9.94 -12.31 0.23
C LYS A 206 10.26 -11.33 -0.89
N ASN A 207 10.71 -10.12 -0.53
CA ASN A 207 11.23 -9.16 -1.48
C ASN A 207 10.27 -8.86 -2.64
N THR A 208 8.98 -8.74 -2.33
CA THR A 208 7.93 -8.53 -3.33
C THR A 208 7.21 -7.23 -3.08
N LEU A 209 7.06 -6.46 -4.14
CA LEU A 209 6.26 -5.23 -4.15
C LEU A 209 4.91 -5.48 -4.82
N VAL A 210 3.87 -5.04 -4.16
CA VAL A 210 2.55 -4.80 -4.74
C VAL A 210 2.26 -3.32 -4.66
N ALA A 211 1.90 -2.70 -5.76
CA ALA A 211 1.47 -1.31 -5.75
C ALA A 211 0.22 -1.13 -6.61
N PHE A 212 -0.61 -0.14 -6.30
CA PHE A 212 -1.78 0.15 -7.10
C PHE A 212 -2.18 1.62 -7.01
N LEU A 213 -2.73 2.11 -8.11
CA LEU A 213 -3.45 3.38 -8.14
C LEU A 213 -4.80 3.18 -7.47
N ASN A 214 -5.11 3.98 -6.47
CA ASN A 214 -6.39 3.90 -5.80
C ASN A 214 -7.47 4.60 -6.64
N THR A 215 -8.46 3.84 -7.05
CA THR A 215 -9.63 4.28 -7.82
C THR A 215 -10.89 3.71 -7.19
N VAL A 216 -12.06 4.15 -7.59
CA VAL A 216 -13.33 3.58 -7.10
C VAL A 216 -13.47 2.08 -7.38
N ASP A 217 -12.69 1.54 -8.31
CA ASP A 217 -12.71 0.14 -8.73
C ASP A 217 -11.48 -0.66 -8.31
N SER A 218 -10.56 -0.07 -7.55
CA SER A 218 -9.35 -0.75 -7.05
C SER A 218 -9.64 -1.70 -5.88
N ILE A 219 -10.60 -2.61 -6.09
CA ILE A 219 -11.07 -3.53 -5.07
C ILE A 219 -10.01 -4.63 -4.85
N HIS A 220 -9.48 -4.67 -3.64
CA HIS A 220 -8.48 -5.64 -3.23
C HIS A 220 -8.77 -6.16 -1.83
N GLY A 221 -8.11 -7.25 -1.45
CA GLY A 221 -8.25 -7.87 -0.13
C GLY A 221 -7.10 -8.82 0.15
N VAL A 222 -7.00 -9.31 1.37
CA VAL A 222 -5.92 -10.21 1.79
C VAL A 222 -6.51 -11.58 2.10
N THR A 223 -5.88 -12.63 1.56
CA THR A 223 -6.26 -14.01 1.86
C THR A 223 -5.80 -14.42 3.26
N PRO A 224 -6.49 -15.37 3.90
CA PRO A 224 -5.99 -16.01 5.11
C PRO A 224 -4.62 -16.63 4.88
N ARG A 225 -3.84 -16.73 5.94
CA ARG A 225 -2.59 -17.49 5.92
C ARG A 225 -2.86 -18.93 6.30
N ASP A 226 -2.24 -19.84 5.56
CA ASP A 226 -2.28 -21.27 5.85
C ASP A 226 -1.00 -21.68 6.57
N ASN A 227 -1.16 -22.31 7.77
CA ASN A 227 -0.08 -22.80 8.61
C ASN A 227 1.09 -21.80 8.83
N PRO A 228 0.81 -20.56 9.22
CA PRO A 228 1.87 -19.59 9.46
C PRO A 228 2.74 -20.00 10.64
N THR A 229 4.05 -19.82 10.52
CA THR A 229 5.00 -20.09 11.59
C THR A 229 5.59 -18.82 12.20
N THR A 230 5.36 -17.68 11.56
CA THR A 230 5.81 -16.36 12.04
C THR A 230 4.75 -15.30 11.77
N VAL A 231 4.93 -14.11 12.36
CA VAL A 231 4.11 -12.93 12.05
C VAL A 231 4.21 -12.57 10.56
N ARG A 232 3.13 -11.99 10.00
CA ARG A 232 3.17 -11.39 8.67
C ARG A 232 3.69 -9.96 8.78
N ARG A 233 4.69 -9.59 7.97
CA ARG A 233 5.31 -8.27 8.00
C ARG A 233 5.33 -7.66 6.60
N TYR A 234 5.03 -6.39 6.52
CA TYR A 234 5.23 -5.60 5.32
C TYR A 234 5.36 -4.12 5.67
N VAL A 235 5.92 -3.37 4.75
CA VAL A 235 5.89 -1.92 4.79
C VAL A 235 4.76 -1.44 3.89
N ASN A 236 3.92 -0.56 4.40
CA ASN A 236 2.92 0.15 3.63
C ASN A 236 3.41 1.58 3.37
N ILE A 237 3.40 2.00 2.12
CA ILE A 237 3.77 3.36 1.70
C ILE A 237 2.59 3.94 0.96
N ASP A 238 2.00 4.99 1.52
CA ASP A 238 0.80 5.63 1.00
C ASP A 238 1.10 7.05 0.54
N CYS A 239 0.38 7.48 -0.49
CA CYS A 239 0.35 8.87 -0.90
C CYS A 239 -1.03 9.46 -0.65
N HIS A 240 -1.11 10.40 0.28
CA HIS A 240 -2.34 11.10 0.60
C HIS A 240 -2.43 12.43 -0.15
N VAL A 241 -3.64 12.74 -0.60
CA VAL A 241 -3.99 14.00 -1.23
C VAL A 241 -5.04 14.75 -0.41
N GLN A 242 -5.07 16.07 -0.56
CA GLN A 242 -5.94 16.93 0.26
C GLN A 242 -7.43 16.70 0.00
N GLU A 243 -7.83 16.43 -1.24
CA GLU A 243 -9.22 16.24 -1.62
C GLU A 243 -9.55 14.79 -1.94
N LYS A 244 -10.81 14.43 -1.79
CA LYS A 244 -11.30 13.11 -2.23
C LYS A 244 -11.19 13.00 -3.75
N LEU A 245 -10.50 11.96 -4.22
CA LEU A 245 -10.30 11.67 -5.63
C LEU A 245 -11.57 11.16 -6.31
N PHE A 246 -12.39 10.44 -5.54
CA PHE A 246 -13.67 9.88 -5.99
C PHE A 246 -14.67 9.85 -4.83
N LYS A 247 -15.93 9.68 -5.18
CA LYS A 247 -17.00 9.32 -4.24
C LYS A 247 -17.21 7.82 -4.37
N PHE A 248 -17.34 7.14 -3.24
CA PHE A 248 -17.90 5.78 -3.25
C PHE A 248 -19.32 5.88 -3.80
N GLY A 249 -19.76 4.84 -4.49
CA GLY A 249 -21.11 4.79 -5.01
C GLY A 249 -22.15 5.16 -3.95
N GLU A 250 -23.23 5.76 -4.39
CA GLU A 250 -24.35 6.08 -3.50
C GLU A 250 -24.80 4.79 -2.81
N ASP A 251 -25.12 4.91 -1.53
CA ASP A 251 -25.74 3.83 -0.78
C ASP A 251 -27.07 3.51 -1.47
N ILE A 252 -27.18 2.33 -2.06
CA ILE A 252 -28.44 1.79 -2.55
C ILE A 252 -29.10 1.04 -1.40
#